data_8843b73bf3285316ec77ecc2ea639a60
#
_entry.id   8843b73bf3285316ec77ecc2ea639a60
#
_cell.length_a   1.000
_cell.length_b   1.000
_cell.length_c   1.000
_cell.angle_alpha   90.00
_cell.angle_beta   90.00
_cell.angle_gamma   90.00
#
_symmetry.space_group_name_H-M   'P 1'
#
loop_
_entity.id
_entity.type
_entity.pdbx_description
1 polymer ?
#
loop_
_entity_poly.entity_id
_entity_poly.type
_entity_poly.pdbx_seq_one_letter_code
_entity_poly.pdbx_strand_id
1 'polypeptide(L)'
;AWAPAAVNPTVAFDEFGKVDIRVGTVLECTKVPKADKLLQFKIEDGMGTRTIVSGIAKFYPEPEKLVGMQVCFIANFAPRKLKGVESQGMILSAEDKDGRLVLVTPSQLVTPGCNVG
;
A
#
# COMPACT_ATOMS: atom_id res chain seq x y z
N ALA A 1 -8.42 21.89 17.36
CA ALA A 1 -9.00 21.46 16.08
C ALA A 1 -7.91 20.90 15.18
N TRP A 2 -8.24 19.85 14.45
CA TRP A 2 -7.30 19.23 13.50
C TRP A 2 -7.07 20.18 12.32
N ALA A 3 -5.82 20.20 11.84
CA ALA A 3 -5.43 20.91 10.62
C ALA A 3 -4.53 20.00 9.78
N PRO A 4 -4.62 20.06 8.46
CA PRO A 4 -3.74 19.27 7.61
C PRO A 4 -2.29 19.72 7.77
N ALA A 5 -1.36 18.80 7.48
CA ALA A 5 0.06 19.12 7.43
C ALA A 5 0.31 20.18 6.36
N ALA A 6 1.34 21.00 6.57
CA ALA A 6 1.74 21.97 5.56
C ALA A 6 2.16 21.26 4.27
N VAL A 7 1.87 21.91 3.14
CA VAL A 7 2.27 21.36 1.84
C VAL A 7 3.80 21.32 1.76
N ASN A 8 4.33 20.22 1.29
CA ASN A 8 5.78 20.06 1.08
C ASN A 8 6.29 21.06 0.01
N PRO A 9 7.60 21.34 0.01
CA PRO A 9 8.19 22.12 -1.07
C PRO A 9 7.84 21.54 -2.44
N THR A 10 7.83 22.38 -3.46
CA THR A 10 7.46 21.95 -4.81
C THR A 10 8.38 20.84 -5.31
N VAL A 11 7.83 19.95 -6.10
CA VAL A 11 8.57 18.89 -6.78
C VAL A 11 8.31 19.02 -8.28
N ALA A 12 9.33 18.77 -9.10
CA ALA A 12 9.18 18.87 -10.55
C ALA A 12 8.33 17.71 -11.07
N PHE A 13 7.57 17.95 -12.11
CA PHE A 13 6.69 16.94 -12.71
C PHE A 13 7.46 15.69 -13.14
N ASP A 14 8.65 15.88 -13.72
CA ASP A 14 9.49 14.75 -14.14
C ASP A 14 10.05 13.96 -12.94
N GLU A 15 10.26 14.59 -11.80
CA GLU A 15 10.64 13.87 -10.59
C GLU A 15 9.52 12.96 -10.10
N PHE A 16 8.28 13.47 -10.12
CA PHE A 16 7.12 12.65 -9.78
C PHE A 16 6.97 11.49 -10.78
N GLY A 17 7.26 11.73 -12.04
CA GLY A 17 7.18 10.70 -13.08
C GLY A 17 8.10 9.51 -12.87
N LYS A 18 9.10 9.63 -12.00
CA LYS A 18 9.98 8.50 -11.64
C LYS A 18 9.34 7.55 -10.65
N VAL A 19 8.30 7.97 -9.95
CA VAL A 19 7.58 7.12 -8.99
C VAL A 19 6.54 6.32 -9.76
N ASP A 20 6.63 4.99 -9.69
CA ASP A 20 5.72 4.10 -10.40
C ASP A 20 4.63 3.64 -9.44
N ILE A 21 3.46 4.27 -9.52
CA ILE A 21 2.29 3.91 -8.71
C ILE A 21 1.36 3.09 -9.57
N ARG A 22 0.93 1.94 -9.05
CA ARG A 22 0.04 1.02 -9.76
C ARG A 22 -1.09 0.55 -8.86
N VAL A 23 -2.12 -0.02 -9.49
CA VAL A 23 -3.21 -0.69 -8.78
C VAL A 23 -2.94 -2.19 -8.78
N GLY A 24 -3.11 -2.82 -7.63
CA GLY A 24 -3.02 -4.26 -7.52
C GLY A 24 -4.21 -4.84 -6.78
N THR A 25 -4.50 -6.11 -7.03
CA THR A 25 -5.57 -6.83 -6.35
C THR A 25 -5.00 -7.65 -5.22
N VAL A 26 -5.61 -7.57 -4.04
CA VAL A 26 -5.19 -8.33 -2.86
C VAL A 26 -5.62 -9.78 -3.04
N LEU A 27 -4.66 -10.69 -3.14
CA LEU A 27 -4.90 -12.13 -3.23
C LEU A 27 -4.95 -12.78 -1.85
N GLU A 28 -4.07 -12.33 -0.95
CA GLU A 28 -3.99 -12.81 0.42
C GLU A 28 -3.57 -11.67 1.32
N CYS A 29 -4.03 -11.69 2.56
CA CYS A 29 -3.60 -10.73 3.56
C CYS A 29 -3.59 -11.41 4.92
N THR A 30 -2.42 -11.44 5.56
CA THR A 30 -2.22 -12.13 6.83
C THR A 30 -1.40 -11.28 7.78
N LYS A 31 -1.52 -11.55 9.08
CA LYS A 31 -0.68 -10.92 10.09
C LYS A 31 0.71 -11.53 10.05
N VAL A 32 1.72 -10.68 10.23
CA VAL A 32 3.11 -11.16 10.31
C VAL A 32 3.37 -11.66 11.73
N PRO A 33 3.83 -12.91 11.90
CA PRO A 33 4.12 -13.44 13.25
C PRO A 33 5.12 -12.56 13.99
N LYS A 34 4.85 -12.32 15.29
CA LYS A 34 5.71 -11.51 16.18
C LYS A 34 5.88 -10.06 15.74
N ALA A 35 4.96 -9.55 14.91
CA ALA A 35 5.00 -8.18 14.42
C ALA A 35 3.58 -7.62 14.42
N ASP A 36 3.11 -7.19 15.58
CA ASP A 36 1.71 -6.80 15.82
C ASP A 36 1.19 -5.71 14.90
N LYS A 37 2.08 -4.87 14.36
CA LYS A 37 1.69 -3.74 13.52
C LYS A 37 1.69 -4.07 12.04
N LEU A 38 2.19 -5.25 11.65
CA LEU A 38 2.43 -5.56 10.24
C LEU A 38 1.40 -6.51 9.67
N LEU A 39 0.93 -6.18 8.46
CA LEU A 39 0.19 -7.10 7.59
C LEU A 39 1.05 -7.44 6.39
N GLN A 40 0.98 -8.69 5.97
CA GLN A 40 1.64 -9.18 4.76
C GLN A 40 0.59 -9.35 3.69
N PHE A 41 0.76 -8.64 2.59
CA PHE A 41 -0.13 -8.69 1.43
C PHE A 41 0.52 -9.49 0.31
N LYS A 42 -0.27 -10.33 -0.33
CA LYS A 42 0.08 -10.90 -1.61
C LYS A 42 -0.76 -10.19 -2.66
N ILE A 43 -0.08 -9.52 -3.60
CA ILE A 43 -0.71 -8.61 -4.55
C ILE A 43 -0.54 -9.15 -5.96
N GLU A 44 -1.67 -9.26 -6.70
CA GLU A 44 -1.63 -9.44 -8.15
C GLU A 44 -1.33 -8.08 -8.77
N ASP A 45 -0.15 -7.94 -9.39
CA ASP A 45 0.36 -6.64 -9.85
C ASP A 45 0.30 -6.46 -11.37
N GLY A 46 -0.38 -7.37 -12.07
CA GLY A 46 -0.47 -7.33 -13.52
C GLY A 46 0.69 -8.00 -14.24
N MET A 47 1.78 -8.27 -13.53
CA MET A 47 2.96 -8.96 -14.06
C MET A 47 3.18 -10.30 -13.36
N GLY A 48 2.44 -10.55 -12.32
CA GLY A 48 2.55 -11.73 -11.48
C GLY A 48 2.09 -11.40 -10.07
N THR A 49 2.78 -11.95 -9.09
CA THR A 49 2.44 -11.78 -7.68
C THR A 49 3.65 -11.20 -6.96
N ARG A 50 3.38 -10.24 -6.07
CA ARG A 50 4.42 -9.70 -5.19
C ARG A 50 3.94 -9.66 -3.76
N THR A 51 4.88 -9.62 -2.83
CA THR A 51 4.61 -9.48 -1.40
C THR A 51 4.91 -8.07 -0.98
N ILE A 52 3.98 -7.44 -0.27
CA ILE A 52 4.18 -6.12 0.34
C ILE A 52 3.78 -6.21 1.80
N VAL A 53 4.62 -5.66 2.67
CA VAL A 53 4.36 -5.59 4.11
C VAL A 53 4.01 -4.15 4.46
N SER A 54 2.92 -3.98 5.20
CA SER A 54 2.42 -2.65 5.57
C SER A 54 2.11 -2.58 7.06
N GLY A 55 2.40 -1.44 7.68
CA GLY A 55 2.21 -1.21 9.13
C GLY A 55 0.80 -0.83 9.51
N ILE A 56 -0.21 -1.49 8.95
CA ILE A 56 -1.62 -1.12 9.16
C ILE A 56 -2.44 -2.17 9.91
N ALA A 57 -1.80 -3.20 10.45
CA ALA A 57 -2.52 -4.33 11.09
C ALA A 57 -3.46 -3.88 12.21
N LYS A 58 -3.09 -2.84 12.94
CA LYS A 58 -3.88 -2.32 14.04
C LYS A 58 -5.26 -1.84 13.58
N PHE A 59 -5.36 -1.36 12.35
CA PHE A 59 -6.59 -0.79 11.79
C PHE A 59 -7.40 -1.79 10.97
N TYR A 60 -6.85 -2.99 10.76
CA TYR A 60 -7.50 -4.05 9.97
C TYR A 60 -7.38 -5.37 10.74
N PRO A 61 -8.17 -5.52 11.82
CA PRO A 61 -8.07 -6.70 12.68
C PRO A 61 -8.52 -8.00 12.01
N GLU A 62 -9.23 -7.90 10.90
CA GLU A 62 -9.67 -9.05 10.12
C GLU A 62 -9.10 -8.95 8.70
N PRO A 63 -7.78 -9.23 8.53
CA PRO A 63 -7.12 -9.00 7.25
C PRO A 63 -7.69 -9.83 6.10
N GLU A 64 -8.29 -10.96 6.37
CA GLU A 64 -8.93 -11.80 5.34
C GLU A 64 -10.07 -11.07 4.62
N LYS A 65 -10.65 -10.05 5.24
CA LYS A 65 -11.69 -9.23 4.60
C LYS A 65 -11.15 -8.32 3.53
N LEU A 66 -9.83 -8.13 3.47
CA LEU A 66 -9.21 -7.29 2.44
C LEU A 66 -8.98 -8.05 1.14
N VAL A 67 -9.10 -9.37 1.15
CA VAL A 67 -8.92 -10.19 -0.05
C VAL A 67 -9.96 -9.83 -1.09
N GLY A 68 -9.51 -9.60 -2.32
CA GLY A 68 -10.36 -9.18 -3.43
C GLY A 68 -10.45 -7.67 -3.61
N MET A 69 -10.03 -6.88 -2.61
CA MET A 69 -9.95 -5.43 -2.77
C MET A 69 -8.78 -5.06 -3.67
N GLN A 70 -8.86 -3.88 -4.26
CA GLN A 70 -7.74 -3.30 -4.99
C GLN A 70 -7.14 -2.16 -4.18
N VAL A 71 -5.82 -2.04 -4.25
CA VAL A 71 -5.07 -1.02 -3.53
C VAL A 71 -4.08 -0.36 -4.48
N CYS A 72 -3.70 0.87 -4.16
CA CYS A 72 -2.65 1.57 -4.88
C CYS A 72 -1.33 1.34 -4.16
N PHE A 73 -0.28 1.06 -4.92
CA PHE A 73 1.04 0.79 -4.33
C PHE A 73 2.16 1.39 -5.19
N ILE A 74 3.28 1.68 -4.55
CA ILE A 74 4.48 2.11 -5.26
C ILE A 74 5.24 0.85 -5.66
N ALA A 75 5.45 0.69 -6.97
CA ALA A 75 5.98 -0.54 -7.56
C ALA A 75 7.50 -0.55 -7.67
N ASN A 76 8.14 0.61 -7.65
CA ASN A 76 9.56 0.71 -7.96
C ASN A 76 10.45 1.17 -6.80
N PHE A 77 10.04 0.87 -5.56
CA PHE A 77 10.97 0.96 -4.44
C PHE A 77 11.84 -0.28 -4.40
N ALA A 78 13.10 -0.13 -3.96
CA ALA A 78 13.96 -1.26 -3.71
C ALA A 78 13.33 -2.17 -2.64
N PRO A 79 13.39 -3.50 -2.79
CA PRO A 79 12.86 -4.41 -1.78
C PRO A 79 13.56 -4.20 -0.44
N ARG A 80 12.81 -4.37 0.66
CA ARG A 80 13.36 -4.31 2.02
C ARG A 80 12.78 -5.43 2.86
N LYS A 81 13.56 -5.87 3.84
CA LYS A 81 13.10 -6.88 4.79
C LYS A 81 12.48 -6.21 6.01
N LEU A 82 11.29 -6.66 6.37
CA LEU A 82 10.57 -6.22 7.57
C LEU A 82 10.20 -7.47 8.35
N LYS A 83 10.81 -7.65 9.53
CA LYS A 83 10.59 -8.84 10.39
C LYS A 83 10.77 -10.15 9.62
N GLY A 84 11.82 -10.21 8.79
CA GLY A 84 12.15 -11.41 8.02
C GLY A 84 11.37 -11.60 6.73
N VAL A 85 10.44 -10.73 6.42
CA VAL A 85 9.64 -10.79 5.18
C VAL A 85 10.13 -9.73 4.22
N GLU A 86 10.45 -10.12 2.98
CA GLU A 86 10.84 -9.17 1.94
C GLU A 86 9.60 -8.45 1.41
N SER A 87 9.60 -7.12 1.51
CA SER A 87 8.53 -6.27 1.00
C SER A 87 8.97 -5.64 -0.33
N GLN A 88 8.15 -5.84 -1.36
CA GLN A 88 8.45 -5.42 -2.73
C GLN A 88 7.58 -4.24 -3.14
N GLY A 89 7.68 -3.15 -2.39
CA GLY A 89 6.93 -1.94 -2.65
C GLY A 89 6.27 -1.39 -1.39
N MET A 90 5.39 -0.40 -1.58
CA MET A 90 4.70 0.25 -0.48
C MET A 90 3.23 0.46 -0.84
N ILE A 91 2.33 -0.04 -0.01
CA ILE A 91 0.90 0.22 -0.17
C ILE A 91 0.61 1.62 0.34
N LEU A 92 -0.17 2.39 -0.42
CA LEU A 92 -0.56 3.74 -0.05
C LEU A 92 -1.73 3.70 0.92
N SER A 93 -1.65 4.52 1.94
CA SER A 93 -2.75 4.71 2.88
C SER A 93 -2.86 6.17 3.25
N ALA A 94 -4.08 6.61 3.54
CA ALA A 94 -4.35 7.96 4.00
C ALA A 94 -4.42 7.93 5.53
N GLU A 95 -3.75 8.88 6.17
CA GLU A 95 -3.82 9.01 7.63
C GLU A 95 -4.92 10.00 7.99
N ASP A 96 -5.94 9.52 8.69
CA ASP A 96 -7.04 10.36 9.15
C ASP A 96 -6.59 11.18 10.37
N LYS A 97 -7.39 12.18 10.71
CA LYS A 97 -7.09 13.11 11.82
C LYS A 97 -6.90 12.42 13.17
N ASP A 98 -7.45 11.23 13.35
CA ASP A 98 -7.31 10.43 14.59
C ASP A 98 -6.12 9.44 14.52
N GLY A 99 -5.30 9.52 13.47
CA GLY A 99 -4.14 8.64 13.28
C GLY A 99 -4.47 7.32 12.62
N ARG A 100 -5.73 7.08 12.29
CA ARG A 100 -6.16 5.85 11.63
C ARG A 100 -5.65 5.83 10.19
N LEU A 101 -5.11 4.70 9.76
CA LEU A 101 -4.61 4.53 8.40
C LEU A 101 -5.66 3.81 7.56
N VAL A 102 -6.01 4.42 6.43
CA VAL A 102 -7.06 3.94 5.53
C VAL A 102 -6.47 3.70 4.16
N LEU A 103 -6.71 2.52 3.60
CA LEU A 103 -6.17 2.15 2.30
C LEU A 103 -6.67 3.08 1.19
N VAL A 104 -5.77 3.44 0.28
CA VAL A 104 -6.11 4.21 -0.92
C VAL A 104 -6.48 3.22 -2.01
N THR A 105 -7.72 3.31 -2.48
CA THR A 105 -8.28 2.37 -3.44
C THR A 105 -8.83 3.11 -4.66
N PRO A 106 -8.86 2.48 -5.84
CA PRO A 106 -9.58 3.07 -6.96
C PRO A 106 -11.08 3.04 -6.70
N SER A 107 -11.81 4.01 -7.23
CA SER A 107 -13.26 4.10 -7.02
C SER A 107 -14.04 3.00 -7.74
N GLN A 108 -13.43 2.35 -8.70
CA GLN A 108 -13.98 1.22 -9.46
C GLN A 108 -12.88 0.20 -9.65
N LEU A 109 -13.26 -1.04 -9.91
CA LEU A 109 -12.28 -2.08 -10.25
C LEU A 109 -11.63 -1.75 -11.59
N VAL A 110 -10.32 -1.91 -11.65
CA VAL A 110 -9.53 -1.72 -12.86
C VAL A 110 -8.64 -2.95 -13.06
N THR A 111 -8.01 -3.03 -14.21
CA THR A 111 -7.09 -4.12 -14.50
C THR A 111 -5.86 -4.01 -13.58
N PRO A 112 -5.48 -5.09 -12.88
CA PRO A 112 -4.27 -5.06 -12.06
C PRO A 112 -3.05 -4.65 -12.88
N GLY A 113 -2.22 -3.79 -12.31
CA GLY A 113 -1.04 -3.26 -12.99
C GLY A 113 -1.26 -1.92 -13.68
N CYS A 114 -2.51 -1.40 -13.69
CA CYS A 114 -2.76 -0.06 -14.22
C CYS A 114 -1.96 0.99 -13.49
N ASN A 115 -1.39 1.93 -14.23
CA ASN A 115 -0.65 3.05 -13.67
C ASN A 115 -1.60 4.06 -13.04
N VAL A 116 -1.14 4.67 -11.95
CA VAL A 116 -1.82 5.78 -11.28
C VAL A 116 -0.97 7.03 -11.48
N GLY A 117 -1.58 8.08 -12.00
CA GLY A 117 -0.82 9.29 -12.25
C GLY A 117 -1.65 10.54 -12.23
#